data_879f36df842f5f07ca622ae74c1c1e65
#
_entry.id   879f36df842f5f07ca622ae74c1c1e65
#
_cell.length_a   1.000
_cell.length_b   1.000
_cell.length_c   1.000
_cell.angle_alpha   90.00
_cell.angle_beta   90.00
_cell.angle_gamma   90.00
#
_symmetry.space_group_name_H-M   'P 1'
#
loop_
_entity.id
_entity.type
_entity.pdbx_description
1 polymer ?
#
loop_
_entity_poly.entity_id
_entity_poly.type
_entity_poly.pdbx_seq_one_letter_code
_entity_poly.pdbx_strand_id
1 'polypeptide(L)'
;LQTNPEKKEALTLGLRTAEENACDILIATDPDADRVGIAVRCGGKYERLTGNEVGLLLERYLLEDRKRRGEDCSRFLIIKTIVTTSLAEKIAAEYGAGVINVLTGFKYIGEQIGLLEEKGETDRFLLGFEESYGYLLGSQVRDKDALVASLAICRMAAEYKERGVNLKDEIGAVYQKYGSLTNTLLTYSFYGMKGKSTMRELINKFRESPNEELCGKKVLSRKDYLNDRSTGLPKSDVLYFDFGNSENMIIRPSGTEPVLKIYLSLRENAERFKNYFDSILVPEI
;
A
#
# COMPACT_ATOMS: atom_id res chain seq x y z
N LEU A 1 -23.91 -2.69 8.91
CA LEU A 1 -23.17 -3.58 8.00
C LEU A 1 -21.82 -2.94 7.67
N GLN A 2 -20.72 -3.67 7.87
CA GLN A 2 -19.40 -3.22 7.46
C GLN A 2 -19.23 -3.56 5.97
N THR A 3 -18.90 -2.56 5.16
CA THR A 3 -18.79 -2.73 3.69
C THR A 3 -17.36 -2.56 3.17
N ASN A 4 -16.42 -2.13 4.03
CA ASN A 4 -15.02 -1.96 3.64
C ASN A 4 -14.31 -3.32 3.51
N PRO A 5 -13.81 -3.72 2.32
CA PRO A 5 -13.17 -5.02 2.09
C PRO A 5 -11.85 -5.23 2.87
N GLU A 6 -11.30 -4.18 3.47
CA GLU A 6 -10.18 -4.30 4.42
C GLU A 6 -10.59 -5.02 5.72
N LYS A 7 -11.87 -4.99 6.07
CA LYS A 7 -12.35 -5.53 7.33
C LYS A 7 -12.78 -6.98 7.17
N LYS A 8 -12.34 -7.84 8.11
CA LYS A 8 -12.67 -9.27 8.10
C LYS A 8 -14.19 -9.50 8.12
N GLU A 9 -14.88 -8.68 8.88
CA GLU A 9 -16.33 -8.75 9.06
C GLU A 9 -17.10 -8.51 7.77
N ALA A 10 -16.58 -7.66 6.88
CA ALA A 10 -17.18 -7.39 5.57
C ALA A 10 -17.18 -8.62 4.65
N LEU A 11 -16.20 -9.50 4.79
CA LEU A 11 -16.04 -10.68 3.95
C LEU A 11 -16.74 -11.93 4.48
N THR A 12 -17.32 -11.89 5.69
CA THR A 12 -17.83 -13.09 6.38
C THR A 12 -18.86 -13.87 5.55
N LEU A 13 -19.84 -13.18 4.97
CA LEU A 13 -20.85 -13.82 4.13
C LEU A 13 -20.28 -14.38 2.83
N GLY A 14 -19.43 -13.58 2.16
CA GLY A 14 -18.76 -14.01 0.94
C GLY A 14 -17.85 -15.22 1.15
N LEU A 15 -17.10 -15.27 2.26
CA LEU A 15 -16.27 -16.42 2.62
C LEU A 15 -17.10 -17.68 2.82
N ARG A 16 -18.23 -17.60 3.51
CA ARG A 16 -19.13 -18.73 3.65
C ARG A 16 -19.65 -19.23 2.30
N THR A 17 -20.10 -18.33 1.43
CA THR A 17 -20.54 -18.68 0.08
C THR A 17 -19.41 -19.30 -0.75
N ALA A 18 -18.19 -18.78 -0.62
CA ALA A 18 -17.01 -19.31 -1.31
C ALA A 18 -16.68 -20.74 -0.81
N GLU A 19 -16.79 -21.01 0.49
CA GLU A 19 -16.60 -22.33 1.08
C GLU A 19 -17.66 -23.33 0.58
N GLU A 20 -18.94 -22.95 0.61
CA GLU A 20 -20.06 -23.79 0.15
C GLU A 20 -19.95 -24.18 -1.33
N ASN A 21 -19.36 -23.32 -2.16
CA ASN A 21 -19.17 -23.52 -3.60
C ASN A 21 -17.75 -23.95 -4.00
N ALA A 22 -16.88 -24.19 -3.03
CA ALA A 22 -15.47 -24.57 -3.25
C ALA A 22 -14.73 -23.63 -4.23
N CYS A 23 -14.99 -22.30 -4.14
CA CYS A 23 -14.35 -21.31 -5.00
C CYS A 23 -12.85 -21.24 -4.73
N ASP A 24 -12.04 -20.94 -5.76
CA ASP A 24 -10.59 -20.74 -5.60
C ASP A 24 -10.25 -19.38 -5.00
N ILE A 25 -11.07 -18.38 -5.28
CA ILE A 25 -10.89 -17.00 -4.86
C ILE A 25 -12.24 -16.36 -4.52
N LEU A 26 -12.25 -15.51 -3.50
CA LEU A 26 -13.31 -14.54 -3.22
C LEU A 26 -12.81 -13.16 -3.61
N ILE A 27 -13.62 -12.40 -4.33
CA ILE A 27 -13.40 -11.00 -4.66
C ILE A 27 -14.56 -10.19 -4.09
N ALA A 28 -14.25 -9.11 -3.37
CA ALA A 28 -15.24 -8.23 -2.78
C ALA A 28 -14.86 -6.76 -3.00
N THR A 29 -15.79 -5.97 -3.55
CA THR A 29 -15.64 -4.53 -3.67
C THR A 29 -16.38 -3.81 -2.55
N ASP A 30 -16.04 -2.55 -2.31
CA ASP A 30 -16.87 -1.65 -1.54
C ASP A 30 -18.06 -1.13 -2.38
N PRO A 31 -19.01 -0.38 -1.78
CA PRO A 31 -20.25 -0.02 -2.46
C PRO A 31 -20.09 0.90 -3.66
N ASP A 32 -19.07 1.76 -3.67
CA ASP A 32 -18.74 2.67 -4.76
C ASP A 32 -17.74 2.08 -5.77
N ALA A 33 -17.36 0.79 -5.55
CA ALA A 33 -16.51 -0.01 -6.44
C ALA A 33 -15.15 0.67 -6.76
N ASP A 34 -14.57 1.35 -5.77
CA ASP A 34 -13.25 1.96 -5.87
C ASP A 34 -12.15 1.08 -5.19
N ARG A 35 -12.52 0.18 -4.29
CA ARG A 35 -11.62 -0.76 -3.60
C ARG A 35 -12.01 -2.20 -3.84
N VAL A 36 -11.02 -3.08 -3.89
CA VAL A 36 -11.22 -4.52 -4.02
C VAL A 36 -10.32 -5.30 -3.07
N GLY A 37 -10.94 -6.11 -2.21
CA GLY A 37 -10.26 -7.08 -1.36
C GLY A 37 -10.45 -8.49 -1.87
N ILE A 38 -9.48 -9.36 -1.62
CA ILE A 38 -9.54 -10.75 -2.02
C ILE A 38 -9.19 -11.70 -0.89
N ALA A 39 -9.76 -12.90 -0.97
CA ALA A 39 -9.31 -14.05 -0.20
C ALA A 39 -9.11 -15.25 -1.13
N VAL A 40 -8.02 -15.97 -0.93
CA VAL A 40 -7.62 -17.11 -1.77
C VAL A 40 -7.71 -18.41 -0.97
N ARG A 41 -8.08 -19.48 -1.63
CA ARG A 41 -8.20 -20.80 -1.01
C ARG A 41 -6.82 -21.46 -0.91
N CYS A 42 -6.39 -21.73 0.35
CA CYS A 42 -5.12 -22.37 0.65
C CYS A 42 -5.35 -23.54 1.60
N GLY A 43 -4.98 -24.76 1.22
CA GLY A 43 -5.10 -25.95 2.10
C GLY A 43 -6.52 -26.17 2.67
N GLY A 44 -7.58 -25.80 1.92
CA GLY A 44 -8.97 -25.93 2.33
C GLY A 44 -9.51 -24.76 3.19
N LYS A 45 -8.70 -23.73 3.47
CA LYS A 45 -9.11 -22.50 4.17
C LYS A 45 -8.92 -21.30 3.26
N TYR A 46 -9.62 -20.20 3.59
CA TYR A 46 -9.44 -18.94 2.87
C TYR A 46 -8.50 -18.01 3.66
N GLU A 47 -7.47 -17.52 2.97
CA GLU A 47 -6.55 -16.51 3.47
C GLU A 47 -6.75 -15.20 2.72
N ARG A 48 -6.91 -14.12 3.47
CA ARG A 48 -7.03 -12.78 2.88
C ARG A 48 -5.65 -12.29 2.48
N LEU A 49 -5.56 -11.62 1.33
CA LEU A 49 -4.40 -10.85 0.95
C LEU A 49 -4.60 -9.38 1.31
N THR A 50 -3.54 -8.75 1.78
CA THR A 50 -3.53 -7.31 2.06
C THR A 50 -3.49 -6.50 0.77
N GLY A 51 -3.84 -5.20 0.84
CA GLY A 51 -3.76 -4.31 -0.30
C GLY A 51 -2.35 -4.23 -0.90
N ASN A 52 -1.33 -4.25 -0.06
CA ASN A 52 0.06 -4.32 -0.51
C ASN A 52 0.38 -5.64 -1.24
N GLU A 53 -0.04 -6.77 -0.70
CA GLU A 53 0.20 -8.08 -1.33
C GLU A 53 -0.44 -8.18 -2.71
N VAL A 54 -1.69 -7.73 -2.84
CA VAL A 54 -2.38 -7.72 -4.13
C VAL A 54 -1.71 -6.76 -5.12
N GLY A 55 -1.29 -5.57 -4.66
CA GLY A 55 -0.56 -4.61 -5.49
C GLY A 55 0.75 -5.18 -6.03
N LEU A 56 1.56 -5.85 -5.18
CA LEU A 56 2.79 -6.51 -5.59
C LEU A 56 2.57 -7.66 -6.58
N LEU A 57 1.51 -8.46 -6.37
CA LEU A 57 1.15 -9.53 -7.29
C LEU A 57 0.72 -8.99 -8.65
N LEU A 58 -0.13 -7.95 -8.68
CA LEU A 58 -0.55 -7.27 -9.91
C LEU A 58 0.65 -6.66 -10.64
N GLU A 59 1.52 -5.94 -9.94
CA GLU A 59 2.72 -5.35 -10.51
C GLU A 59 3.59 -6.39 -11.19
N ARG A 60 3.93 -7.46 -10.45
CA ARG A 60 4.75 -8.53 -10.98
C ARG A 60 4.10 -9.22 -12.18
N TYR A 61 2.82 -9.59 -12.06
CA TYR A 61 2.06 -10.23 -13.11
C TYR A 61 2.02 -9.40 -14.40
N LEU A 62 1.74 -8.11 -14.28
CA LEU A 62 1.68 -7.20 -15.42
C LEU A 62 3.06 -7.05 -16.10
N LEU A 63 4.13 -6.88 -15.32
CA LEU A 63 5.50 -6.78 -15.86
C LEU A 63 5.95 -8.10 -16.52
N GLU A 64 5.62 -9.26 -15.93
CA GLU A 64 5.86 -10.56 -16.54
C GLU A 64 5.10 -10.73 -17.87
N ASP A 65 3.83 -10.30 -17.94
CA ASP A 65 3.03 -10.38 -19.16
C ASP A 65 3.63 -9.49 -20.28
N ARG A 66 4.06 -8.26 -19.95
CA ARG A 66 4.73 -7.35 -20.89
C ARG A 66 6.04 -7.95 -21.42
N LYS A 67 6.86 -8.48 -20.51
CA LYS A 67 8.11 -9.16 -20.88
C LYS A 67 7.88 -10.38 -21.77
N ARG A 68 6.86 -11.20 -21.47
CA ARG A 68 6.48 -12.36 -22.32
C ARG A 68 6.05 -11.97 -23.73
N ARG A 69 5.48 -10.78 -23.90
CA ARG A 69 5.10 -10.20 -25.19
C ARG A 69 6.28 -9.55 -25.93
N GLY A 70 7.48 -9.56 -25.35
CA GLY A 70 8.67 -8.95 -25.94
C GLY A 70 8.71 -7.43 -25.83
N GLU A 71 7.87 -6.85 -24.96
CA GLU A 71 7.88 -5.40 -24.71
C GLU A 71 9.04 -5.00 -23.80
N ASP A 72 9.60 -3.83 -24.05
CA ASP A 72 10.63 -3.24 -23.18
C ASP A 72 9.96 -2.70 -21.90
N CYS A 73 10.18 -3.40 -20.79
CA CYS A 73 9.61 -3.02 -19.51
C CYS A 73 10.13 -1.70 -18.95
N SER A 74 11.28 -1.20 -19.43
CA SER A 74 11.88 0.08 -18.96
C SER A 74 11.01 1.30 -19.28
N ARG A 75 10.11 1.17 -20.24
CA ARG A 75 9.15 2.22 -20.58
C ARG A 75 8.00 2.36 -19.58
N PHE A 76 7.68 1.33 -18.78
CA PHE A 76 6.52 1.31 -17.93
C PHE A 76 6.76 1.95 -16.57
N LEU A 77 5.69 2.51 -16.03
CA LEU A 77 5.66 3.20 -14.75
C LEU A 77 4.62 2.60 -13.82
N ILE A 78 5.05 2.31 -12.61
CA ILE A 78 4.20 1.99 -11.46
C ILE A 78 4.07 3.28 -10.64
N ILE A 79 2.86 3.66 -10.26
CA ILE A 79 2.64 4.86 -9.44
C ILE A 79 1.99 4.44 -8.13
N LYS A 80 2.62 4.74 -7.00
CA LYS A 80 2.12 4.35 -5.68
C LYS A 80 2.31 5.44 -4.64
N THR A 81 1.60 5.33 -3.51
CA THR A 81 1.81 6.28 -2.43
C THR A 81 3.06 5.97 -1.62
N ILE A 82 3.60 6.99 -0.95
CA ILE A 82 4.77 6.85 -0.06
C ILE A 82 4.55 5.89 1.10
N VAL A 83 3.29 5.64 1.51
CA VAL A 83 2.92 4.70 2.58
C VAL A 83 2.67 3.27 2.09
N THR A 84 2.63 3.08 0.78
CA THR A 84 2.51 1.77 0.13
C THR A 84 3.87 1.06 0.14
N THR A 85 3.86 -0.26 0.19
CA THR A 85 5.07 -1.09 0.37
C THR A 85 6.21 -0.74 -0.58
N SER A 86 7.42 -0.64 -0.04
CA SER A 86 8.65 -0.39 -0.80
C SER A 86 9.20 -1.63 -1.54
N LEU A 87 8.54 -2.79 -1.44
CA LEU A 87 8.90 -3.95 -2.26
C LEU A 87 8.54 -3.75 -3.74
N ALA A 88 7.63 -2.84 -4.05
CA ALA A 88 7.30 -2.47 -5.43
C ALA A 88 8.53 -1.94 -6.18
N GLU A 89 9.37 -1.11 -5.55
CA GLU A 89 10.61 -0.64 -6.18
C GLU A 89 11.57 -1.79 -6.53
N LYS A 90 11.59 -2.85 -5.73
CA LYS A 90 12.45 -4.01 -5.99
C LYS A 90 11.93 -4.86 -7.15
N ILE A 91 10.60 -5.04 -7.22
CA ILE A 91 9.96 -5.74 -8.35
C ILE A 91 10.19 -4.94 -9.63
N ALA A 92 9.84 -3.66 -9.64
CA ALA A 92 10.03 -2.79 -10.81
C ALA A 92 11.48 -2.80 -11.31
N ALA A 93 12.46 -2.68 -10.39
CA ALA A 93 13.89 -2.68 -10.73
C ALA A 93 14.34 -3.97 -11.43
N GLU A 94 13.79 -5.13 -11.08
CA GLU A 94 14.11 -6.40 -11.75
C GLU A 94 13.72 -6.40 -13.23
N TYR A 95 12.64 -5.70 -13.57
CA TYR A 95 12.16 -5.57 -14.95
C TYR A 95 12.69 -4.31 -15.64
N GLY A 96 13.42 -3.46 -14.92
CA GLY A 96 13.88 -2.16 -15.41
C GLY A 96 12.78 -1.08 -15.44
N ALA A 97 11.59 -1.38 -14.92
CA ALA A 97 10.47 -0.44 -14.87
C ALA A 97 10.69 0.68 -13.84
N GLY A 98 10.05 1.83 -14.06
CA GLY A 98 10.11 2.97 -13.15
C GLY A 98 9.02 2.92 -12.07
N VAL A 99 9.32 3.49 -10.90
CA VAL A 99 8.33 3.73 -9.83
C VAL A 99 8.27 5.21 -9.51
N ILE A 100 7.05 5.75 -9.47
CA ILE A 100 6.78 7.11 -9.00
C ILE A 100 6.07 7.02 -7.65
N ASN A 101 6.71 7.58 -6.62
CA ASN A 101 6.11 7.70 -5.30
C ASN A 101 5.40 9.04 -5.17
N VAL A 102 4.13 9.01 -4.74
CA VAL A 102 3.32 10.21 -4.53
C VAL A 102 2.82 10.30 -3.10
N LEU A 103 2.30 11.44 -2.69
CA LEU A 103 1.62 11.58 -1.40
C LEU A 103 0.38 10.68 -1.32
N THR A 104 -0.07 10.41 -0.09
CA THR A 104 -1.27 9.59 0.16
C THR A 104 -2.52 10.27 -0.41
N GLY A 105 -3.27 9.52 -1.18
CA GLY A 105 -4.51 9.93 -1.84
C GLY A 105 -4.40 9.73 -3.34
N PHE A 106 -5.37 9.01 -3.89
CA PHE A 106 -5.35 8.55 -5.28
C PHE A 106 -5.34 9.71 -6.30
N LYS A 107 -5.80 10.90 -5.90
CA LYS A 107 -5.70 12.13 -6.69
C LYS A 107 -4.28 12.42 -7.19
N TYR A 108 -3.26 12.09 -6.39
CA TYR A 108 -1.87 12.30 -6.78
C TYR A 108 -1.40 11.26 -7.82
N ILE A 109 -1.96 10.03 -7.77
CA ILE A 109 -1.76 9.04 -8.84
C ILE A 109 -2.42 9.55 -10.12
N GLY A 110 -3.68 10.02 -10.04
CA GLY A 110 -4.39 10.63 -11.15
C GLY A 110 -3.67 11.84 -11.75
N GLU A 111 -3.06 12.68 -10.93
CA GLU A 111 -2.24 13.82 -11.36
C GLU A 111 -1.04 13.36 -12.20
N GLN A 112 -0.32 12.32 -11.78
CA GLN A 112 0.80 11.78 -12.55
C GLN A 112 0.37 11.22 -13.91
N ILE A 113 -0.80 10.57 -13.96
CA ILE A 113 -1.38 10.11 -15.24
C ILE A 113 -1.70 11.32 -16.14
N GLY A 114 -2.24 12.41 -15.58
CA GLY A 114 -2.47 13.66 -16.31
C GLY A 114 -1.19 14.25 -16.89
N LEU A 115 -0.09 14.25 -16.11
CA LEU A 115 1.22 14.71 -16.59
C LEU A 115 1.80 13.81 -17.72
N LEU A 116 1.50 12.51 -17.70
CA LEU A 116 1.85 11.62 -18.81
C LEU A 116 0.98 11.91 -20.05
N GLU A 117 -0.30 12.23 -19.86
CA GLU A 117 -1.22 12.57 -20.93
C GLU A 117 -0.78 13.85 -21.65
N GLU A 118 -0.40 14.90 -20.93
CA GLU A 118 0.15 16.14 -21.48
C GLU A 118 1.37 15.92 -22.38
N LYS A 119 2.15 14.84 -22.09
CA LYS A 119 3.33 14.45 -22.87
C LYS A 119 3.04 13.46 -23.99
N GLY A 120 1.79 12.96 -24.10
CA GLY A 120 1.44 11.88 -25.02
C GLY A 120 2.02 10.51 -24.63
N GLU A 121 2.31 10.30 -23.35
CA GLU A 121 3.00 9.12 -22.80
C GLU A 121 2.11 8.27 -21.87
N THR A 122 0.79 8.35 -22.00
CA THR A 122 -0.15 7.59 -21.12
C THR A 122 0.03 6.08 -21.18
N ASP A 123 0.54 5.58 -22.30
CA ASP A 123 0.85 4.16 -22.51
C ASP A 123 2.02 3.63 -21.64
N ARG A 124 2.75 4.52 -21.00
CA ARG A 124 3.77 4.19 -19.99
C ARG A 124 3.15 3.82 -18.64
N PHE A 125 1.94 4.31 -18.33
CA PHE A 125 1.27 3.99 -17.09
C PHE A 125 0.81 2.53 -17.10
N LEU A 126 1.33 1.71 -16.17
CA LEU A 126 1.01 0.29 -16.08
C LEU A 126 0.04 -0.01 -14.93
N LEU A 127 0.35 0.51 -13.73
CA LEU A 127 -0.39 0.27 -12.50
C LEU A 127 -0.26 1.45 -11.54
N GLY A 128 -1.39 1.86 -10.98
CA GLY A 128 -1.44 2.72 -9.79
C GLY A 128 -2.04 1.98 -8.62
N PHE A 129 -1.46 2.08 -7.40
CA PHE A 129 -2.07 1.43 -6.26
C PHE A 129 -1.72 2.05 -4.91
N GLU A 130 -2.61 1.82 -3.96
CA GLU A 130 -2.50 2.18 -2.55
C GLU A 130 -2.61 0.93 -1.67
N GLU A 131 -1.99 0.97 -0.49
CA GLU A 131 -2.07 -0.09 0.51
C GLU A 131 -3.50 -0.35 1.00
N SER A 132 -4.39 0.62 0.83
CA SER A 132 -5.79 0.60 1.24
C SER A 132 -6.73 -0.03 0.20
N TYR A 133 -6.25 -1.01 -0.56
CA TYR A 133 -7.02 -1.82 -1.51
C TYR A 133 -7.52 -1.06 -2.75
N GLY A 134 -6.94 0.09 -3.05
CA GLY A 134 -7.21 0.87 -4.26
C GLY A 134 -6.21 0.56 -5.36
N TYR A 135 -6.70 0.21 -6.55
CA TYR A 135 -5.89 -0.10 -7.73
C TYR A 135 -6.46 0.57 -8.96
N LEU A 136 -5.59 0.90 -9.90
CA LEU A 136 -5.95 1.42 -11.21
C LEU A 136 -5.06 0.80 -12.28
N LEU A 137 -5.68 0.25 -13.31
CA LEU A 137 -5.03 -0.28 -14.50
C LEU A 137 -5.60 0.43 -15.73
N GLY A 138 -4.72 0.97 -16.57
CA GLY A 138 -5.12 1.79 -17.70
C GLY A 138 -5.41 3.24 -17.33
N SER A 139 -5.57 4.08 -18.35
CA SER A 139 -5.62 5.54 -18.20
C SER A 139 -6.98 6.17 -18.50
N GLN A 140 -8.05 5.36 -18.59
CA GLN A 140 -9.40 5.82 -18.95
C GLN A 140 -10.07 6.60 -17.82
N VAL A 141 -9.74 6.30 -16.58
CA VAL A 141 -10.20 7.00 -15.39
C VAL A 141 -9.01 7.53 -14.58
N ARG A 142 -9.26 8.40 -13.60
CA ARG A 142 -8.22 9.06 -12.79
C ARG A 142 -8.31 8.72 -11.31
N ASP A 143 -9.16 7.77 -10.97
CA ASP A 143 -9.30 7.24 -9.61
C ASP A 143 -9.30 5.71 -9.65
N LYS A 144 -9.28 5.11 -8.48
CA LYS A 144 -9.33 3.66 -8.28
C LYS A 144 -10.49 3.01 -9.03
N ASP A 145 -10.24 1.87 -9.63
CA ASP A 145 -11.25 1.12 -10.37
C ASP A 145 -11.22 -0.35 -9.93
N ALA A 146 -12.12 -0.69 -9.02
CA ALA A 146 -12.21 -2.05 -8.50
C ALA A 146 -12.72 -3.05 -9.55
N LEU A 147 -13.47 -2.62 -10.57
CA LEU A 147 -13.98 -3.53 -11.61
C LEU A 147 -12.85 -3.98 -12.53
N VAL A 148 -12.05 -3.04 -13.03
CA VAL A 148 -10.89 -3.36 -13.87
C VAL A 148 -9.83 -4.13 -13.05
N ALA A 149 -9.61 -3.75 -11.79
CA ALA A 149 -8.72 -4.48 -10.90
C ALA A 149 -9.21 -5.91 -10.64
N SER A 150 -10.52 -6.12 -10.39
CA SER A 150 -11.11 -7.45 -10.22
C SER A 150 -10.91 -8.33 -11.46
N LEU A 151 -11.11 -7.79 -12.65
CA LEU A 151 -10.86 -8.52 -13.90
C LEU A 151 -9.39 -8.94 -14.03
N ALA A 152 -8.47 -8.03 -13.74
CA ALA A 152 -7.03 -8.32 -13.76
C ALA A 152 -6.65 -9.39 -12.72
N ILE A 153 -7.21 -9.31 -11.50
CA ILE A 153 -7.01 -10.30 -10.44
C ILE A 153 -7.55 -11.68 -10.85
N CYS A 154 -8.75 -11.76 -11.44
CA CYS A 154 -9.30 -13.00 -11.93
C CYS A 154 -8.40 -13.64 -12.99
N ARG A 155 -7.94 -12.84 -13.94
CA ARG A 155 -7.04 -13.31 -15.01
C ARG A 155 -5.71 -13.79 -14.43
N MET A 156 -5.11 -13.03 -13.56
CA MET A 156 -3.89 -13.40 -12.84
C MET A 156 -4.08 -14.71 -12.08
N ALA A 157 -5.14 -14.84 -11.29
CA ALA A 157 -5.43 -16.07 -10.53
C ALA A 157 -5.63 -17.28 -11.42
N ALA A 158 -6.31 -17.14 -12.55
CA ALA A 158 -6.51 -18.21 -13.53
C ALA A 158 -5.18 -18.67 -14.14
N GLU A 159 -4.33 -17.74 -14.59
CA GLU A 159 -3.02 -18.07 -15.17
C GLU A 159 -2.09 -18.73 -14.16
N TYR A 160 -2.08 -18.29 -12.89
CA TYR A 160 -1.28 -18.98 -11.87
C TYR A 160 -1.83 -20.36 -11.53
N LYS A 161 -3.16 -20.50 -11.46
CA LYS A 161 -3.79 -21.81 -11.25
C LYS A 161 -3.43 -22.82 -12.36
N GLU A 162 -3.41 -22.39 -13.62
CA GLU A 162 -2.96 -23.24 -14.75
C GLU A 162 -1.51 -23.71 -14.60
N ARG A 163 -0.68 -22.91 -13.90
CA ARG A 163 0.71 -23.28 -13.55
C ARG A 163 0.81 -24.11 -12.27
N GLY A 164 -0.31 -24.45 -11.63
CA GLY A 164 -0.35 -25.18 -10.36
C GLY A 164 0.06 -24.34 -9.13
N VAL A 165 0.03 -23.03 -9.24
CA VAL A 165 0.42 -22.08 -8.17
C VAL A 165 -0.81 -21.27 -7.75
N ASN A 166 -0.98 -21.05 -6.45
CA ASN A 166 -1.99 -20.10 -5.97
C ASN A 166 -1.35 -18.74 -5.62
N LEU A 167 -2.18 -17.70 -5.48
CA LEU A 167 -1.69 -16.35 -5.22
C LEU A 167 -0.98 -16.19 -3.87
N LYS A 168 -1.28 -17.06 -2.88
CA LYS A 168 -0.58 -17.02 -1.59
C LYS A 168 0.82 -17.60 -1.68
N ASP A 169 0.99 -18.66 -2.46
CA ASP A 169 2.31 -19.22 -2.73
C ASP A 169 3.16 -18.22 -3.51
N GLU A 170 2.54 -17.52 -4.47
CA GLU A 170 3.24 -16.53 -5.29
C GLU A 170 3.70 -15.32 -4.47
N ILE A 171 2.88 -14.80 -3.54
CA ILE A 171 3.35 -13.74 -2.63
C ILE A 171 4.44 -14.25 -1.69
N GLY A 172 4.38 -15.53 -1.29
CA GLY A 172 5.46 -16.19 -0.57
C GLY A 172 6.79 -16.17 -1.34
N ALA A 173 6.75 -16.46 -2.65
CA ALA A 173 7.92 -16.38 -3.54
C ALA A 173 8.45 -14.94 -3.67
N VAL A 174 7.56 -13.93 -3.74
CA VAL A 174 7.94 -12.51 -3.70
C VAL A 174 8.70 -12.19 -2.41
N TYR A 175 8.17 -12.61 -1.26
CA TYR A 175 8.83 -12.39 0.03
C TYR A 175 10.15 -13.14 0.18
N GLN A 176 10.24 -14.35 -0.33
CA GLN A 176 11.49 -15.11 -0.34
C GLN A 176 12.57 -14.39 -1.16
N LYS A 177 12.19 -13.82 -2.30
CA LYS A 177 13.13 -13.17 -3.21
C LYS A 177 13.57 -11.78 -2.74
N TYR A 178 12.64 -10.93 -2.31
CA TYR A 178 12.91 -9.51 -2.02
C TYR A 178 12.97 -9.19 -0.52
N GLY A 179 12.62 -10.16 0.31
CA GLY A 179 12.48 -10.01 1.76
C GLY A 179 11.02 -9.75 2.16
N SER A 180 10.63 -10.28 3.31
CA SER A 180 9.30 -10.04 3.88
C SER A 180 9.27 -8.70 4.61
N LEU A 181 8.18 -7.95 4.43
CA LEU A 181 7.86 -6.76 5.21
C LEU A 181 6.45 -6.91 5.80
N THR A 182 6.35 -6.74 7.10
CA THR A 182 5.07 -6.59 7.78
C THR A 182 4.66 -5.12 7.72
N ASN A 183 3.55 -4.86 7.05
CA ASN A 183 2.98 -3.52 6.96
C ASN A 183 1.90 -3.38 8.03
N THR A 184 2.10 -2.48 8.99
CA THR A 184 1.18 -2.25 10.10
C THR A 184 0.74 -0.79 10.11
N LEU A 185 -0.56 -0.56 10.21
CA LEU A 185 -1.13 0.76 10.42
C LEU A 185 -1.59 0.89 11.88
N LEU A 186 -0.96 1.80 12.62
CA LEU A 186 -1.44 2.24 13.92
C LEU A 186 -2.27 3.50 13.74
N THR A 187 -3.41 3.56 14.41
CA THR A 187 -4.35 4.69 14.30
C THR A 187 -4.74 5.15 15.69
N TYR A 188 -4.51 6.44 15.97
CA TYR A 188 -4.83 7.08 17.25
C TYR A 188 -5.78 8.23 17.02
N SER A 189 -6.93 8.20 17.67
CA SER A 189 -7.96 9.24 17.57
C SER A 189 -7.83 10.22 18.72
N PHE A 190 -7.85 11.50 18.44
CA PHE A 190 -7.77 12.58 19.41
C PHE A 190 -9.12 13.31 19.45
N TYR A 191 -9.61 13.62 20.64
CA TYR A 191 -10.93 14.21 20.79
C TYR A 191 -10.88 15.68 21.21
N GLY A 192 -11.78 16.48 20.65
CA GLY A 192 -11.94 17.88 20.97
C GLY A 192 -10.76 18.78 20.53
N MET A 193 -10.81 20.04 20.96
CA MET A 193 -9.77 21.04 20.59
C MET A 193 -8.43 20.74 21.25
N LYS A 194 -8.43 20.27 22.50
CA LYS A 194 -7.22 19.86 23.22
C LYS A 194 -6.52 18.69 22.49
N GLY A 195 -7.28 17.71 22.01
CA GLY A 195 -6.73 16.59 21.28
C GLY A 195 -6.01 17.00 19.98
N LYS A 196 -6.55 17.98 19.25
CA LYS A 196 -5.88 18.53 18.06
C LYS A 196 -4.55 19.22 18.39
N SER A 197 -4.46 19.96 19.49
CA SER A 197 -3.19 20.58 19.92
C SER A 197 -2.17 19.54 20.32
N THR A 198 -2.57 18.55 21.12
CA THR A 198 -1.71 17.43 21.53
C THR A 198 -1.14 16.66 20.33
N MET A 199 -1.98 16.34 19.34
CA MET A 199 -1.53 15.69 18.11
C MET A 199 -0.46 16.52 17.37
N ARG A 200 -0.65 17.84 17.26
CA ARG A 200 0.33 18.74 16.61
C ARG A 200 1.64 18.83 17.40
N GLU A 201 1.56 18.97 18.72
CA GLU A 201 2.73 19.01 19.60
C GLU A 201 3.56 17.73 19.48
N LEU A 202 2.90 16.59 19.43
CA LEU A 202 3.55 15.29 19.24
C LEU A 202 4.30 15.21 17.92
N ILE A 203 3.65 15.58 16.81
CA ILE A 203 4.29 15.56 15.48
C ILE A 203 5.48 16.50 15.45
N ASN A 204 5.37 17.67 16.09
CA ASN A 204 6.47 18.63 16.19
C ASN A 204 7.62 18.07 17.02
N LYS A 205 7.37 17.33 18.11
CA LYS A 205 8.44 16.64 18.84
C LYS A 205 9.22 15.69 17.94
N PHE A 206 8.53 14.88 17.10
CA PHE A 206 9.20 14.02 16.12
C PHE A 206 9.92 14.82 15.03
N ARG A 207 9.42 15.99 14.67
CA ARG A 207 10.03 16.87 13.66
C ARG A 207 11.29 17.54 14.16
N GLU A 208 11.32 17.97 15.40
CA GLU A 208 12.42 18.72 16.00
C GLU A 208 13.50 17.83 16.59
N SER A 209 13.14 16.62 17.04
CA SER A 209 14.09 15.66 17.60
C SER A 209 15.06 15.14 16.52
N PRO A 210 16.35 14.95 16.84
CA PRO A 210 17.30 14.34 15.92
C PRO A 210 16.91 12.91 15.51
N ASN A 211 16.17 12.18 16.38
CA ASN A 211 15.66 10.82 16.13
C ASN A 211 16.71 9.90 15.47
N GLU A 212 17.92 9.85 16.02
CA GLU A 212 19.00 8.99 15.48
C GLU A 212 18.66 7.50 15.62
N GLU A 213 17.84 7.16 16.60
CA GLU A 213 17.33 5.82 16.87
C GLU A 213 15.86 5.88 17.29
N LEU A 214 15.04 4.98 16.76
CA LEU A 214 13.63 4.81 17.12
C LEU A 214 13.35 3.33 17.38
N CYS A 215 12.90 3.03 18.58
CA CYS A 215 12.55 1.66 19.01
C CYS A 215 13.66 0.61 18.72
N GLY A 216 14.94 0.99 18.91
CA GLY A 216 16.08 0.11 18.65
C GLY A 216 16.48 -0.02 17.19
N LYS A 217 15.88 0.77 16.28
CA LYS A 217 16.29 0.86 14.88
C LYS A 217 16.98 2.20 14.62
N LYS A 218 18.17 2.14 14.02
CA LYS A 218 18.89 3.34 13.58
C LYS A 218 18.15 4.01 12.44
N VAL A 219 17.95 5.32 12.52
CA VAL A 219 17.39 6.13 11.45
C VAL A 219 18.53 6.51 10.48
N LEU A 220 18.46 6.03 9.25
CA LEU A 220 19.47 6.30 8.22
C LEU A 220 19.20 7.61 7.49
N SER A 221 17.93 7.92 7.26
CA SER A 221 17.51 9.20 6.68
C SER A 221 16.11 9.58 7.15
N ARG A 222 15.83 10.87 7.08
CA ARG A 222 14.53 11.44 7.43
C ARG A 222 14.09 12.42 6.34
N LYS A 223 12.78 12.42 6.03
CA LYS A 223 12.16 13.43 5.16
C LYS A 223 11.00 14.10 5.89
N ASP A 224 10.96 15.42 5.87
CA ASP A 224 9.84 16.22 6.35
C ASP A 224 9.14 16.87 5.16
N TYR A 225 8.07 16.27 4.69
CA TYR A 225 7.34 16.75 3.50
C TYR A 225 6.66 18.12 3.70
N LEU A 226 6.61 18.62 4.92
CA LEU A 226 6.11 19.98 5.18
C LEU A 226 7.19 21.05 4.90
N ASN A 227 8.43 20.78 5.30
CA ASN A 227 9.52 21.76 5.31
C ASN A 227 10.61 21.49 4.28
N ASP A 228 10.81 20.21 3.90
CA ASP A 228 11.86 19.80 2.97
C ASP A 228 11.37 19.83 1.52
N ARG A 229 11.90 20.79 0.75
CA ARG A 229 11.60 20.93 -0.68
C ARG A 229 12.34 19.93 -1.56
N SER A 230 13.36 19.25 -1.04
CA SER A 230 14.13 18.27 -1.81
C SER A 230 13.34 16.98 -2.08
N THR A 231 12.21 16.79 -1.42
CA THR A 231 11.34 15.63 -1.65
C THR A 231 10.73 15.57 -3.05
N GLY A 232 10.66 16.71 -3.74
CA GLY A 232 10.03 16.83 -5.06
C GLY A 232 8.50 16.71 -5.06
N LEU A 233 7.89 16.50 -3.87
CA LEU A 233 6.44 16.35 -3.70
C LEU A 233 5.80 17.62 -3.11
N PRO A 234 4.48 17.80 -3.29
CA PRO A 234 3.76 18.90 -2.66
C PRO A 234 3.93 18.91 -1.14
N LYS A 235 3.79 20.08 -0.52
CA LYS A 235 3.85 20.19 0.94
C LYS A 235 2.74 19.39 1.60
N SER A 236 3.12 18.56 2.56
CA SER A 236 2.19 17.75 3.36
C SER A 236 2.76 17.54 4.76
N ASP A 237 1.91 17.53 5.75
CA ASP A 237 2.32 17.27 7.15
C ASP A 237 2.58 15.76 7.32
N VAL A 238 3.73 15.31 6.83
CA VAL A 238 4.16 13.92 6.84
C VAL A 238 5.64 13.86 7.20
N LEU A 239 5.99 12.96 8.11
CA LEU A 239 7.36 12.60 8.46
C LEU A 239 7.65 11.18 8.00
N TYR A 240 8.75 11.00 7.31
CA TYR A 240 9.25 9.70 6.85
C TYR A 240 10.59 9.39 7.51
N PHE A 241 10.71 8.23 8.09
CA PHE A 241 11.94 7.71 8.71
C PHE A 241 12.36 6.44 8.00
N ASP A 242 13.56 6.44 7.43
CA ASP A 242 14.16 5.30 6.75
C ASP A 242 15.09 4.55 7.71
N PHE A 243 14.87 3.26 7.85
CA PHE A 243 15.72 2.37 8.63
C PHE A 243 16.65 1.52 7.76
N GLY A 244 16.59 1.68 6.44
CA GLY A 244 17.31 0.87 5.48
C GLY A 244 16.61 -0.46 5.16
N ASN A 245 17.13 -1.17 4.17
CA ASN A 245 16.60 -2.48 3.74
C ASN A 245 15.10 -2.50 3.42
N SER A 246 14.56 -1.39 2.94
CA SER A 246 13.14 -1.16 2.68
C SER A 246 12.26 -1.00 3.93
N GLU A 247 12.84 -0.99 5.13
CA GLU A 247 12.11 -0.74 6.37
C GLU A 247 11.94 0.76 6.59
N ASN A 248 10.74 1.16 6.98
CA ASN A 248 10.44 2.56 7.24
C ASN A 248 9.29 2.74 8.24
N MET A 249 9.19 3.97 8.75
CA MET A 249 8.05 4.46 9.50
C MET A 249 7.61 5.81 8.93
N ILE A 250 6.30 5.98 8.80
CA ILE A 250 5.71 7.24 8.34
C ILE A 250 4.67 7.71 9.35
N ILE A 251 4.81 8.96 9.80
CA ILE A 251 3.85 9.60 10.69
C ILE A 251 3.07 10.62 9.88
N ARG A 252 1.72 10.51 9.91
CA ARG A 252 0.84 11.37 9.15
C ARG A 252 -0.44 11.68 9.94
N PRO A 253 -0.75 12.94 10.24
CA PRO A 253 -2.07 13.33 10.69
C PRO A 253 -3.09 13.22 9.54
N SER A 254 -4.33 12.87 9.88
CA SER A 254 -5.43 12.96 8.92
C SER A 254 -5.75 14.43 8.63
N GLY A 255 -6.03 14.76 7.38
CA GLY A 255 -6.40 16.12 6.98
C GLY A 255 -7.84 16.50 7.38
N THR A 256 -8.72 15.53 7.57
CA THR A 256 -10.15 15.72 7.80
C THR A 256 -10.59 15.42 9.23
N GLU A 257 -9.91 14.51 9.91
CA GLU A 257 -10.25 14.02 11.24
C GLU A 257 -9.09 14.21 12.21
N PRO A 258 -9.34 14.35 13.51
CA PRO A 258 -8.28 14.43 14.51
C PRO A 258 -7.70 13.03 14.79
N VAL A 259 -7.06 12.46 13.79
CA VAL A 259 -6.50 11.10 13.79
C VAL A 259 -5.05 11.13 13.34
N LEU A 260 -4.18 10.52 14.13
CA LEU A 260 -2.79 10.27 13.77
C LEU A 260 -2.65 8.86 13.24
N LYS A 261 -2.07 8.74 12.06
CA LYS A 261 -1.76 7.48 11.41
C LYS A 261 -0.25 7.26 11.39
N ILE A 262 0.17 6.08 11.83
CA ILE A 262 1.58 5.67 11.81
C ILE A 262 1.65 4.40 10.97
N TYR A 263 2.30 4.52 9.84
CA TYR A 263 2.54 3.40 8.92
C TYR A 263 3.91 2.82 9.23
N LEU A 264 3.95 1.54 9.50
CA LEU A 264 5.17 0.79 9.75
C LEU A 264 5.35 -0.24 8.64
N SER A 265 6.50 -0.25 8.02
CA SER A 265 6.93 -1.26 7.07
C SER A 265 8.20 -1.88 7.63
N LEU A 266 8.08 -3.01 8.31
CA LEU A 266 9.17 -3.59 9.12
C LEU A 266 9.30 -5.09 8.87
N ARG A 267 10.52 -5.61 8.98
CA ARG A 267 10.78 -7.06 8.97
C ARG A 267 10.38 -7.71 10.29
N GLU A 268 10.63 -6.99 11.38
CA GLU A 268 10.40 -7.42 12.75
C GLU A 268 10.15 -6.21 13.66
N ASN A 269 9.79 -6.46 14.91
CA ASN A 269 9.65 -5.45 15.96
C ASN A 269 8.46 -4.46 15.81
N ALA A 270 7.46 -4.74 14.95
CA ALA A 270 6.28 -3.89 14.84
C ALA A 270 5.57 -3.71 16.20
N GLU A 271 5.54 -4.75 17.04
CA GLU A 271 4.94 -4.70 18.39
C GLU A 271 5.70 -3.74 19.31
N ARG A 272 7.03 -3.65 19.19
CA ARG A 272 7.84 -2.70 19.97
C ARG A 272 7.49 -1.25 19.62
N PHE A 273 7.27 -0.97 18.34
CA PHE A 273 6.78 0.34 17.90
C PHE A 273 5.38 0.63 18.41
N LYS A 274 4.48 -0.35 18.32
CA LYS A 274 3.12 -0.21 18.85
C LYS A 274 3.15 0.13 20.34
N ASN A 275 3.88 -0.63 21.17
CA ASN A 275 4.01 -0.40 22.60
C ASN A 275 4.62 0.97 22.91
N TYR A 276 5.61 1.41 22.15
CA TYR A 276 6.18 2.75 22.28
C TYR A 276 5.12 3.83 22.02
N PHE A 277 4.39 3.75 20.90
CA PHE A 277 3.36 4.73 20.59
C PHE A 277 2.18 4.66 21.55
N ASP A 278 1.76 3.48 21.98
CA ASP A 278 0.73 3.33 23.01
C ASP A 278 1.15 4.01 24.32
N SER A 279 2.40 3.91 24.73
CA SER A 279 2.92 4.52 25.97
C SER A 279 2.92 6.05 25.97
N ILE A 280 3.09 6.67 24.79
CA ILE A 280 3.17 8.13 24.66
C ILE A 280 1.86 8.76 24.19
N LEU A 281 0.94 8.00 23.62
CA LEU A 281 -0.31 8.50 23.02
C LEU A 281 -1.55 8.15 23.82
N VAL A 282 -1.66 6.92 24.35
CA VAL A 282 -2.86 6.51 25.11
C VAL A 282 -3.11 7.36 26.35
N PRO A 283 -2.09 7.83 27.11
CA PRO A 283 -2.34 8.73 28.22
C PRO A 283 -2.86 10.12 27.83
N GLU A 284 -2.73 10.51 26.57
CA GLU A 284 -3.10 11.81 26.03
C GLU A 284 -4.44 11.81 25.25
N ILE A 285 -5.01 10.63 25.02
CA ILE A 285 -6.30 10.39 24.36
C ILE A 285 -7.41 10.25 25.42
#